data_aca0b45750643e0ccb6a05139c62f526
#
_entry.id   aca0b45750643e0ccb6a05139c62f526
#
_cell.length_a   1.000
_cell.length_b   1.000
_cell.length_c   1.000
_cell.angle_alpha   90.00
_cell.angle_beta   90.00
_cell.angle_gamma   90.00
#
_symmetry.space_group_name_H-M   'P 1'
#
loop_
_entity.id
_entity.type
_entity.pdbx_description
1 polymer ?
#
loop_
_entity_poly.entity_id
_entity_poly.type
_entity_poly.pdbx_seq_one_letter_code
_entity_poly.pdbx_strand_id
1 'polypeptide(L)'
;MVLSPDANEALTNKFSTTGIPALAFSGASGSPTAWNARTPAYSTVYAQLATQFTSALLTAGPEPYLPSNIYLNVNFPASSSTSCSSAADFRFVLSRIYSAVPILTPKDVVTCNNGGRLPTESSVVGKSGCYVSVSVGKASTKGDASAAEQQAVLTRLRGVLTCLP
;
A
#
# COMPACT_ATOMS: atom_id res chain seq x y z
N MET A 1 3.24 16.04 8.34
CA MET A 1 3.17 15.30 9.62
C MET A 1 3.09 13.83 9.24
N VAL A 2 4.20 13.10 9.36
CA VAL A 2 4.17 11.64 9.17
C VAL A 2 3.67 11.07 10.50
N LEU A 3 2.45 10.56 10.51
CA LEU A 3 1.94 9.82 11.66
C LEU A 3 2.77 8.54 11.80
N SER A 4 2.95 8.06 13.04
CA SER A 4 3.55 6.74 13.24
C SER A 4 2.73 5.69 12.49
N PRO A 5 3.34 4.59 12.02
CA PRO A 5 2.60 3.51 11.36
C PRO A 5 1.37 3.07 12.15
N ASP A 6 1.49 2.96 13.48
CA ASP A 6 0.40 2.55 14.38
C ASP A 6 -0.77 3.54 14.41
N ALA A 7 -0.50 4.84 14.36
CA ALA A 7 -1.55 5.87 14.36
C ALA A 7 -2.31 5.90 13.03
N ASN A 8 -1.61 5.74 11.90
CA ASN A 8 -2.22 5.65 10.58
C ASN A 8 -3.11 4.40 10.48
N GLU A 9 -2.62 3.26 10.97
CA GLU A 9 -3.38 2.01 10.97
C GLU A 9 -4.64 2.10 11.83
N ALA A 10 -4.56 2.69 13.03
CA ALA A 10 -5.71 2.85 13.92
C ALA A 10 -6.82 3.71 13.30
N LEU A 11 -6.48 4.84 12.67
CA LEU A 11 -7.44 5.70 11.99
C LEU A 11 -8.06 4.99 10.78
N THR A 12 -7.24 4.35 9.97
CA THR A 12 -7.67 3.62 8.76
C THR A 12 -8.64 2.49 9.12
N ASN A 13 -8.35 1.76 10.18
CA ASN A 13 -9.24 0.71 10.69
C ASN A 13 -10.59 1.27 11.15
N LYS A 14 -10.61 2.39 11.85
CA LYS A 14 -11.85 3.02 12.32
C LYS A 14 -12.73 3.46 11.14
N PHE A 15 -12.17 4.09 10.12
CA PHE A 15 -12.94 4.49 8.94
C PHE A 15 -13.49 3.29 8.17
N SER A 16 -12.69 2.26 7.93
CA SER A 16 -13.13 1.07 7.21
C SER A 16 -14.24 0.29 7.93
N THR A 17 -14.23 0.25 9.26
CA THR A 17 -15.31 -0.39 10.04
C THR A 17 -16.62 0.39 9.99
N THR A 18 -16.58 1.68 9.70
CA THR A 18 -17.79 2.51 9.49
C THR A 18 -18.27 2.54 8.05
N GLY A 19 -17.65 1.74 7.17
CA GLY A 19 -18.02 1.67 5.73
C GLY A 19 -17.36 2.73 4.86
N ILE A 20 -16.45 3.53 5.41
CA ILE A 20 -15.70 4.54 4.66
C ILE A 20 -14.41 3.91 4.13
N PRO A 21 -14.15 3.93 2.80
CA PRO A 21 -12.89 3.45 2.24
C PRO A 21 -11.70 4.19 2.86
N ALA A 22 -10.67 3.45 3.25
CA ALA A 22 -9.53 4.03 3.93
C ALA A 22 -8.19 3.58 3.32
N LEU A 23 -7.25 4.51 3.25
CA LEU A 23 -5.90 4.34 2.74
C LEU A 23 -4.90 4.82 3.78
N ALA A 24 -3.92 4.01 4.12
CA ALA A 24 -2.77 4.40 4.91
C ALA A 24 -1.54 4.50 4.01
N PHE A 25 -0.79 5.58 4.14
CA PHE A 25 0.46 5.78 3.41
C PHE A 25 1.61 5.99 4.38
N SER A 26 2.72 5.27 4.17
CA SER A 26 3.96 5.49 4.88
C SER A 26 5.16 5.53 3.92
N GLY A 27 6.23 6.21 4.29
CA GLY A 27 7.45 6.31 3.49
C GLY A 27 8.68 5.99 4.32
N ALA A 28 9.62 5.23 3.74
CA ALA A 28 10.86 4.84 4.41
C ALA A 28 11.85 5.99 4.59
N SER A 29 11.77 7.07 3.78
CA SER A 29 12.55 8.29 3.98
C SER A 29 11.78 9.27 4.84
N GLY A 30 12.44 9.83 5.85
CA GLY A 30 11.88 10.86 6.69
C GLY A 30 12.75 11.13 7.91
N SER A 31 12.82 12.40 8.29
CA SER A 31 13.38 12.85 9.56
C SER A 31 12.53 14.00 10.10
N PRO A 32 12.47 14.22 11.42
CA PRO A 32 11.80 15.37 11.97
C PRO A 32 12.34 16.65 11.31
N THR A 33 11.46 17.44 10.72
CA THR A 33 11.81 18.65 9.99
C THR A 33 10.94 19.79 10.51
N ALA A 34 11.54 20.94 10.78
CA ALA A 34 10.79 22.12 11.22
C ALA A 34 9.78 22.54 10.14
N TRP A 35 8.59 22.95 10.55
CA TRP A 35 7.49 23.29 9.64
C TRP A 35 7.83 24.43 8.66
N ASN A 36 8.76 25.31 9.03
CA ASN A 36 9.24 26.44 8.24
C ASN A 36 10.54 26.14 7.46
N ALA A 37 11.04 24.91 7.52
CA ALA A 37 12.20 24.50 6.74
C ALA A 37 11.80 24.17 5.29
N ARG A 38 12.79 24.14 4.39
CA ARG A 38 12.57 23.74 3.00
C ARG A 38 12.02 22.30 2.96
N THR A 39 10.94 22.10 2.20
CA THR A 39 10.34 20.79 2.00
C THR A 39 11.37 19.81 1.41
N PRO A 40 11.64 18.68 2.06
CA PRO A 40 12.55 17.67 1.52
C PRO A 40 12.00 17.07 0.21
N ALA A 41 12.89 16.74 -0.74
CA ALA A 41 12.50 16.20 -2.04
C ALA A 41 11.66 14.93 -1.93
N TYR A 42 12.01 14.01 -1.02
CA TYR A 42 11.24 12.77 -0.79
C TYR A 42 9.77 13.05 -0.40
N SER A 43 9.52 14.12 0.35
CA SER A 43 8.17 14.48 0.78
C SER A 43 7.29 14.86 -0.42
N THR A 44 7.84 15.57 -1.40
CA THR A 44 7.14 15.89 -2.65
C THR A 44 6.86 14.62 -3.47
N VAL A 45 7.85 13.73 -3.58
CA VAL A 45 7.70 12.46 -4.30
C VAL A 45 6.60 11.60 -3.66
N TYR A 46 6.60 11.44 -2.34
CA TYR A 46 5.57 10.65 -1.65
C TYR A 46 4.17 11.28 -1.75
N ALA A 47 4.08 12.61 -1.71
CA ALA A 47 2.81 13.30 -1.92
C ALA A 47 2.25 13.06 -3.33
N GLN A 48 3.10 13.09 -4.35
CA GLN A 48 2.72 12.78 -5.73
C GLN A 48 2.25 11.33 -5.86
N LEU A 49 2.98 10.37 -5.28
CA LEU A 49 2.62 8.95 -5.30
C LEU A 49 1.28 8.69 -4.61
N ALA A 50 1.07 9.26 -3.43
CA ALA A 50 -0.19 9.12 -2.71
C ALA A 50 -1.37 9.71 -3.52
N THR A 51 -1.16 10.86 -4.15
CA THR A 51 -2.17 11.48 -5.02
C THR A 51 -2.47 10.63 -6.25
N GLN A 52 -1.44 10.15 -6.94
CA GLN A 52 -1.60 9.29 -8.12
C GLN A 52 -2.34 7.98 -7.78
N PHE A 53 -1.95 7.32 -6.70
CA PHE A 53 -2.58 6.09 -6.25
C PHE A 53 -4.05 6.30 -5.87
N THR A 54 -4.33 7.33 -5.08
CA THR A 54 -5.70 7.68 -4.68
C THR A 54 -6.56 8.03 -5.90
N SER A 55 -6.04 8.84 -6.82
CA SER A 55 -6.75 9.18 -8.06
C SER A 55 -7.04 7.94 -8.90
N ALA A 56 -6.08 7.04 -9.03
CA ALA A 56 -6.28 5.79 -9.76
C ALA A 56 -7.37 4.92 -9.13
N LEU A 57 -7.42 4.82 -7.80
CA LEU A 57 -8.48 4.09 -7.09
C LEU A 57 -9.87 4.70 -7.35
N LEU A 58 -9.97 6.02 -7.30
CA LEU A 58 -11.24 6.75 -7.48
C LEU A 58 -11.74 6.68 -8.93
N THR A 59 -10.84 6.74 -9.91
CA THR A 59 -11.18 6.76 -11.34
C THR A 59 -11.37 5.37 -11.96
N ALA A 60 -10.97 4.30 -11.26
CA ALA A 60 -11.08 2.92 -11.77
C ALA A 60 -12.51 2.39 -11.91
N GLY A 61 -13.52 3.12 -11.41
CA GLY A 61 -14.93 2.76 -11.53
C GLY A 61 -15.78 3.46 -10.47
N PRO A 62 -17.11 3.24 -10.48
CA PRO A 62 -18.02 3.84 -9.51
C PRO A 62 -17.82 3.28 -8.10
N GLU A 63 -18.48 3.90 -7.14
CA GLU A 63 -18.58 3.39 -5.77
C GLU A 63 -19.28 2.01 -5.72
N PRO A 64 -18.97 1.18 -4.71
CA PRO A 64 -17.98 1.41 -3.64
C PRO A 64 -16.53 1.28 -4.14
N TYR A 65 -15.64 2.15 -3.69
CA TYR A 65 -14.23 2.16 -4.12
C TYR A 65 -13.43 0.97 -3.58
N LEU A 66 -13.79 0.47 -2.40
CA LEU A 66 -13.22 -0.74 -1.79
C LEU A 66 -14.34 -1.62 -1.23
N PRO A 67 -14.13 -2.94 -1.09
CA PRO A 67 -15.05 -3.79 -0.35
C PRO A 67 -15.24 -3.28 1.09
N SER A 68 -16.42 -3.53 1.67
CA SER A 68 -16.70 -3.18 3.06
C SER A 68 -15.66 -3.80 4.01
N ASN A 69 -15.29 -3.07 5.05
CA ASN A 69 -14.33 -3.49 6.07
C ASN A 69 -12.88 -3.72 5.53
N ILE A 70 -12.57 -3.18 4.35
CA ILE A 70 -11.24 -3.28 3.74
C ILE A 70 -10.57 -1.91 3.74
N TYR A 71 -9.29 -1.90 4.09
CA TYR A 71 -8.39 -0.77 3.91
C TYR A 71 -7.16 -1.18 3.09
N LEU A 72 -6.47 -0.19 2.54
CA LEU A 72 -5.19 -0.41 1.87
C LEU A 72 -4.06 0.20 2.69
N ASN A 73 -3.00 -0.59 2.91
CA ASN A 73 -1.75 -0.15 3.51
C ASN A 73 -0.70 -0.03 2.41
N VAL A 74 -0.19 1.18 2.20
CA VAL A 74 0.71 1.51 1.08
C VAL A 74 2.03 2.03 1.65
N ASN A 75 3.13 1.29 1.44
CA ASN A 75 4.44 1.65 1.95
C ASN A 75 5.40 1.95 0.80
N PHE A 76 5.96 3.16 0.81
CA PHE A 76 6.92 3.63 -0.17
C PHE A 76 8.35 3.27 0.27
N PRO A 77 9.20 2.73 -0.64
CA PRO A 77 10.62 2.56 -0.37
C PRO A 77 11.32 3.90 -0.19
N ALA A 78 12.57 3.85 0.26
CA ALA A 78 13.39 5.04 0.42
C ALA A 78 13.53 5.81 -0.90
N SER A 79 13.43 7.13 -0.81
CA SER A 79 13.62 8.09 -1.90
C SER A 79 14.80 9.02 -1.58
N SER A 80 15.68 9.21 -2.53
CA SER A 80 16.83 10.10 -2.43
C SER A 80 17.09 10.81 -3.76
N SER A 81 18.05 11.71 -3.81
CA SER A 81 18.43 12.37 -5.06
C SER A 81 19.06 11.44 -6.11
N THR A 82 19.53 10.27 -5.69
CA THR A 82 20.21 9.30 -6.56
C THR A 82 19.42 8.01 -6.80
N SER A 83 18.34 7.79 -6.06
CA SER A 83 17.52 6.58 -6.19
C SER A 83 16.07 6.87 -5.86
N CYS A 84 15.16 6.40 -6.70
CA CYS A 84 13.73 6.65 -6.53
C CYS A 84 13.41 8.15 -6.40
N SER A 85 14.01 8.96 -7.25
CA SER A 85 14.00 10.41 -7.16
C SER A 85 12.76 11.06 -7.77
N SER A 86 12.03 10.32 -8.59
CA SER A 86 10.81 10.77 -9.26
C SER A 86 9.67 9.80 -9.01
N ALA A 87 8.44 10.30 -8.89
CA ALA A 87 7.25 9.44 -8.76
C ALA A 87 7.08 8.46 -9.96
N ALA A 88 7.63 8.78 -11.13
CA ALA A 88 7.60 7.92 -12.31
C ALA A 88 8.47 6.65 -12.18
N ASP A 89 9.43 6.64 -11.25
CA ASP A 89 10.32 5.50 -11.01
C ASP A 89 9.61 4.36 -10.27
N PHE A 90 8.54 4.67 -9.54
CA PHE A 90 7.92 3.74 -8.61
C PHE A 90 6.94 2.78 -9.30
N ARG A 91 6.87 1.58 -8.74
CA ARG A 91 6.01 0.48 -9.20
C ARG A 91 5.24 -0.09 -8.02
N PHE A 92 3.91 -0.10 -8.11
CA PHE A 92 3.04 -0.61 -7.05
C PHE A 92 2.87 -2.12 -7.20
N VAL A 93 3.06 -2.85 -6.09
CA VAL A 93 3.02 -4.33 -6.05
C VAL A 93 2.05 -4.77 -4.97
N LEU A 94 1.12 -5.66 -5.34
CA LEU A 94 0.21 -6.25 -4.36
C LEU A 94 1.00 -7.13 -3.39
N SER A 95 0.77 -6.92 -2.09
CA SER A 95 1.51 -7.55 -1.00
C SER A 95 0.59 -8.00 0.13
N ARG A 96 1.15 -8.60 1.14
CA ARG A 96 0.50 -8.97 2.39
C ARG A 96 1.21 -8.34 3.58
N ILE A 97 0.46 -8.10 4.66
CA ILE A 97 0.96 -7.47 5.89
C ILE A 97 1.85 -8.44 6.66
N TYR A 98 1.32 -9.63 6.94
CA TYR A 98 1.99 -10.63 7.78
C TYR A 98 2.62 -11.77 6.98
N SER A 99 3.69 -12.34 7.49
CA SER A 99 4.27 -13.56 6.91
C SER A 99 3.29 -14.73 6.98
N ALA A 100 3.19 -15.48 5.89
CA ALA A 100 2.34 -16.67 5.87
C ALA A 100 2.99 -17.81 6.64
N VAL A 101 2.21 -18.46 7.51
CA VAL A 101 2.59 -19.72 8.15
C VAL A 101 2.09 -20.86 7.25
N PRO A 102 2.97 -21.73 6.75
CA PRO A 102 2.56 -22.86 5.92
C PRO A 102 1.41 -23.66 6.56
N ILE A 103 0.46 -24.08 5.75
CA ILE A 103 -0.74 -24.87 6.15
C ILE A 103 -1.76 -24.06 6.95
N LEU A 104 -1.34 -23.16 7.87
CA LEU A 104 -2.24 -22.41 8.76
C LEU A 104 -2.80 -21.15 8.12
N THR A 105 -1.98 -20.45 7.31
CA THR A 105 -2.43 -19.22 6.66
C THR A 105 -3.19 -19.54 5.37
N PRO A 106 -4.44 -19.07 5.21
CA PRO A 106 -5.19 -19.21 3.96
C PRO A 106 -4.39 -18.68 2.76
N LYS A 107 -4.68 -19.21 1.58
CA LYS A 107 -4.05 -18.72 0.34
C LYS A 107 -4.49 -17.30 0.03
N ASP A 108 -3.56 -16.56 -0.55
CA ASP A 108 -3.80 -15.24 -1.15
C ASP A 108 -4.36 -15.38 -2.57
N VAL A 109 -4.74 -14.25 -3.17
CA VAL A 109 -5.11 -14.19 -4.58
C VAL A 109 -3.97 -14.69 -5.47
N VAL A 110 -4.32 -15.45 -6.50
CA VAL A 110 -3.35 -15.95 -7.49
C VAL A 110 -3.12 -14.86 -8.54
N THR A 111 -1.91 -14.34 -8.57
CA THR A 111 -1.47 -13.32 -9.53
C THR A 111 0.05 -13.42 -9.71
N CYS A 112 0.60 -12.91 -10.79
CA CYS A 112 2.06 -12.83 -10.98
C CYS A 112 2.80 -14.17 -10.76
N ASN A 113 2.18 -15.28 -11.04
CA ASN A 113 2.70 -16.65 -10.81
C ASN A 113 3.08 -16.95 -9.35
N ASN A 114 2.43 -16.29 -8.38
CA ASN A 114 2.75 -16.38 -6.96
C ASN A 114 2.32 -17.69 -6.27
N GLY A 115 1.65 -18.60 -6.96
CA GLY A 115 1.14 -19.85 -6.37
C GLY A 115 0.12 -19.65 -5.24
N GLY A 116 -0.49 -18.46 -5.15
CA GLY A 116 -1.41 -18.09 -4.06
C GLY A 116 -0.67 -17.64 -2.79
N ARG A 117 0.52 -17.04 -2.94
CA ARG A 117 1.28 -16.40 -1.86
C ARG A 117 1.81 -15.05 -2.30
N LEU A 118 1.25 -13.98 -1.77
CA LEU A 118 1.74 -12.63 -2.00
C LEU A 118 3.06 -12.41 -1.25
N PRO A 119 3.96 -11.57 -1.78
CA PRO A 119 5.13 -11.13 -1.05
C PRO A 119 4.71 -10.30 0.17
N THR A 120 5.50 -10.30 1.23
CA THR A 120 5.28 -9.41 2.38
C THR A 120 5.65 -7.96 2.04
N GLU A 121 5.08 -6.99 2.74
CA GLU A 121 5.41 -5.57 2.59
C GLU A 121 6.92 -5.33 2.67
N SER A 122 7.57 -5.89 3.68
CA SER A 122 9.01 -5.75 3.87
C SER A 122 9.83 -6.34 2.72
N SER A 123 9.39 -7.46 2.14
CA SER A 123 10.09 -8.05 1.00
C SER A 123 9.93 -7.22 -0.29
N VAL A 124 8.79 -6.56 -0.46
CA VAL A 124 8.55 -5.64 -1.60
C VAL A 124 9.39 -4.38 -1.44
N VAL A 125 9.27 -3.69 -0.31
CA VAL A 125 9.97 -2.41 -0.06
C VAL A 125 11.49 -2.61 0.04
N GLY A 126 11.94 -3.76 0.55
CA GLY A 126 13.37 -4.11 0.64
C GLY A 126 14.00 -4.60 -0.66
N LYS A 127 13.20 -4.87 -1.71
CA LYS A 127 13.73 -5.27 -3.01
C LYS A 127 14.43 -4.09 -3.69
N SER A 128 15.57 -4.34 -4.31
CA SER A 128 16.28 -3.34 -5.11
C SER A 128 15.38 -2.82 -6.23
N GLY A 129 15.22 -1.51 -6.30
CA GLY A 129 14.28 -0.82 -7.18
C GLY A 129 13.28 0.02 -6.38
N CYS A 130 12.35 0.67 -7.07
CA CYS A 130 11.39 1.59 -6.45
C CYS A 130 10.02 0.91 -6.31
N TYR A 131 9.98 -0.22 -5.57
CA TYR A 131 8.76 -1.00 -5.40
C TYR A 131 7.98 -0.56 -4.17
N VAL A 132 6.72 -0.21 -4.39
CA VAL A 132 5.76 0.19 -3.36
C VAL A 132 4.92 -1.02 -2.98
N SER A 133 4.84 -1.35 -1.71
CA SER A 133 3.94 -2.39 -1.26
C SER A 133 2.51 -1.86 -1.12
N VAL A 134 1.53 -2.65 -1.57
CA VAL A 134 0.11 -2.37 -1.43
C VAL A 134 -0.55 -3.60 -0.81
N SER A 135 -0.83 -3.53 0.47
CA SER A 135 -1.49 -4.64 1.18
C SER A 135 -2.97 -4.37 1.39
N VAL A 136 -3.74 -5.42 1.28
CA VAL A 136 -5.19 -5.39 1.52
C VAL A 136 -5.46 -5.89 2.91
N GLY A 137 -5.81 -4.99 3.81
CA GLY A 137 -6.05 -5.28 5.21
C GLY A 137 -7.54 -5.32 5.54
N LYS A 138 -7.89 -6.14 6.53
CA LYS A 138 -9.24 -6.24 7.09
C LYS A 138 -9.34 -5.44 8.39
N ALA A 139 -10.14 -4.39 8.39
CA ALA A 139 -10.20 -3.43 9.49
C ALA A 139 -10.66 -4.06 10.82
N SER A 140 -11.57 -5.04 10.78
CA SER A 140 -12.07 -5.71 11.98
C SER A 140 -11.05 -6.60 12.69
N THR A 141 -10.10 -7.17 11.94
CA THR A 141 -9.10 -8.12 12.47
C THR A 141 -7.68 -7.57 12.47
N LYS A 142 -7.43 -6.47 11.77
CA LYS A 142 -6.11 -5.90 11.48
C LYS A 142 -5.17 -6.88 10.73
N GLY A 143 -5.74 -7.93 10.17
CA GLY A 143 -5.03 -8.96 9.42
C GLY A 143 -5.14 -8.78 7.93
N ASP A 144 -4.49 -9.67 7.19
CA ASP A 144 -4.64 -9.75 5.74
C ASP A 144 -6.08 -10.07 5.34
N ALA A 145 -6.55 -9.46 4.27
CA ALA A 145 -7.84 -9.74 3.67
C ALA A 145 -7.83 -11.12 2.99
N SER A 146 -9.01 -11.68 2.76
CA SER A 146 -9.17 -12.94 2.03
C SER A 146 -8.76 -12.81 0.56
N ALA A 147 -8.48 -13.94 -0.10
CA ALA A 147 -8.16 -13.97 -1.52
C ALA A 147 -9.25 -13.31 -2.40
N ALA A 148 -10.52 -13.43 -2.03
CA ALA A 148 -11.63 -12.80 -2.75
C ALA A 148 -11.62 -11.27 -2.61
N GLU A 149 -11.35 -10.75 -1.40
CA GLU A 149 -11.21 -9.31 -1.15
C GLU A 149 -9.98 -8.74 -1.82
N GLN A 150 -8.84 -9.46 -1.78
CA GLN A 150 -7.62 -9.13 -2.54
C GLN A 150 -7.88 -9.11 -4.05
N GLN A 151 -8.66 -10.06 -4.58
CA GLN A 151 -9.02 -10.11 -6.00
C GLN A 151 -9.86 -8.90 -6.42
N ALA A 152 -10.79 -8.45 -5.58
CA ALA A 152 -11.59 -7.26 -5.86
C ALA A 152 -10.69 -6.01 -6.00
N VAL A 153 -9.72 -5.84 -5.09
CA VAL A 153 -8.74 -4.75 -5.15
C VAL A 153 -7.82 -4.88 -6.35
N LEU A 154 -7.31 -6.09 -6.65
CA LEU A 154 -6.47 -6.37 -7.82
C LEU A 154 -7.20 -6.00 -9.11
N THR A 155 -8.48 -6.36 -9.22
CA THR A 155 -9.30 -6.04 -10.40
C THR A 155 -9.45 -4.53 -10.54
N ARG A 156 -9.71 -3.83 -9.44
CA ARG A 156 -9.90 -2.38 -9.47
C ARG A 156 -8.62 -1.63 -9.81
N LEU A 157 -7.48 -2.05 -9.29
CA LEU A 157 -6.19 -1.40 -9.47
C LEU A 157 -5.31 -2.06 -10.55
N ARG A 158 -5.87 -2.90 -11.42
CA ARG A 158 -5.12 -3.63 -12.46
C ARG A 158 -4.28 -2.75 -13.39
N GLY A 159 -4.65 -1.47 -13.57
CA GLY A 159 -3.90 -0.50 -14.38
C GLY A 159 -2.72 0.15 -13.64
N VAL A 160 -2.58 -0.11 -12.33
CA VAL A 160 -1.56 0.48 -11.46
C VAL A 160 -0.64 -0.57 -10.87
N LEU A 161 -1.20 -1.73 -10.48
CA LEU A 161 -0.45 -2.81 -9.89
C LEU A 161 0.39 -3.56 -10.93
N THR A 162 1.61 -3.91 -10.54
CA THR A 162 2.56 -4.68 -11.35
C THR A 162 3.08 -5.87 -10.55
N CYS A 163 3.78 -6.77 -11.23
CA CYS A 163 4.44 -7.91 -10.62
C CYS A 163 5.81 -7.51 -10.07
N LEU A 164 6.20 -8.11 -8.95
CA LEU A 164 7.57 -8.08 -8.47
C LEU A 164 8.41 -9.01 -9.34
N PRO A 165 9.56 -8.59 -9.88
CA PRO A 165 10.42 -9.42 -10.72
C PRO A 165 11.16 -10.52 -9.94
#